data_7668ce361d6074a6ff10414d0c59521a
#
_entry.id   7668ce361d6074a6ff10414d0c59521a
#
_cell.length_a   1.000
_cell.length_b   1.000
_cell.length_c   1.000
_cell.angle_alpha   90.00
_cell.angle_beta   90.00
_cell.angle_gamma   90.00
#
_symmetry.space_group_name_H-M   'P 1'
#
loop_
_entity.id
_entity.type
_entity.pdbx_description
1 polymer ?
#
loop_
_entity_poly.entity_id
_entity_poly.type
_entity_poly.pdbx_seq_one_letter_code
_entity_poly.pdbx_strand_id
1 'polypeptide(L)'
;MRWCVFKRFIAGCICTLYLPGAVFAAPSDSSWEHWFVSQIKQHPDAIAAEETMNSVMSMAEGRERPLYNPELETEFEREGQDNNYRIGINQTIDWRDKRAVRTQQAGFSRAAARQAFEFTLQQEMADALQALIEWQAASSHSALALQQETQLETLLDLVTERQQAGDLGQVDAELTFLSLAQKLNATAQAQVQLKRVEARLRERLPGWSPERAQIPEQFWPDANPEQTAAWLDAHPAVLAARYEWDVLQQAAELARRETKADPTFGVNAGQTDEDGVLAVTFSIPLNVRNNYSAEARAASQQALSAEARYRATRRRQQRAIEASTAALAEFQQGYARWQSLLQGRGERRENLLEKQWRSGDMNTTEYLLTLQQRTEGLVAGIELHAQFQLARLDWLLQTGQINAALTRLKQ
;
A
#
# COMPACT_ATOMS: atom_id res chain seq x y z
N MET A 1 9.14 3.80 74.44
CA MET A 1 9.28 5.20 74.87
C MET A 1 8.37 6.10 74.03
N ARG A 2 7.38 6.65 74.68
CA ARG A 2 6.63 7.93 74.48
C ARG A 2 6.03 8.16 73.06
N TRP A 3 4.72 8.03 72.93
CA TRP A 3 3.62 8.99 73.21
C TRP A 3 3.77 10.29 72.43
N CYS A 4 2.79 10.69 71.56
CA CYS A 4 1.64 11.48 71.90
C CYS A 4 0.64 11.53 70.74
N VAL A 5 -0.58 11.28 71.06
CA VAL A 5 -1.91 11.58 70.57
C VAL A 5 -2.07 13.08 70.25
N PHE A 6 -2.75 13.41 69.14
CA PHE A 6 -3.68 14.54 69.14
C PHE A 6 -4.84 14.32 68.13
N LYS A 7 -6.02 14.18 68.68
CA LYS A 7 -7.32 14.32 68.02
C LYS A 7 -7.59 15.81 67.81
N ARG A 8 -8.15 16.19 66.68
CA ARG A 8 -9.15 17.26 66.63
C ARG A 8 -10.03 17.12 65.37
N PHE A 9 -11.32 17.04 65.63
CA PHE A 9 -12.47 17.26 64.77
C PHE A 9 -12.40 18.59 64.02
N ILE A 10 -12.94 18.66 62.78
CA ILE A 10 -13.82 19.73 62.31
C ILE A 10 -14.59 19.27 61.09
N ALA A 11 -15.84 19.61 61.09
CA ALA A 11 -16.96 19.32 60.24
C ALA A 11 -16.84 19.69 58.77
N GLY A 12 -17.46 18.93 57.92
CA GLY A 12 -18.44 19.27 56.91
C GLY A 12 -18.10 20.31 55.84
N CYS A 13 -17.89 19.81 54.61
CA CYS A 13 -18.41 20.48 53.42
C CYS A 13 -18.53 19.40 52.30
N ILE A 14 -19.75 18.96 52.04
CA ILE A 14 -20.10 18.16 50.89
C ILE A 14 -20.11 19.11 49.68
N CYS A 15 -18.97 19.24 48.99
CA CYS A 15 -18.93 19.80 47.63
C CYS A 15 -19.18 18.65 46.67
N THR A 16 -20.41 18.54 46.17
CA THR A 16 -20.75 17.76 44.98
C THR A 16 -19.98 18.35 43.78
N LEU A 17 -18.82 17.80 43.48
CA LEU A 17 -18.13 18.04 42.21
C LEU A 17 -18.93 17.33 41.11
N TYR A 18 -19.75 18.07 40.38
CA TYR A 18 -20.18 17.71 39.04
C TYR A 18 -18.95 17.57 38.16
N LEU A 19 -18.46 16.35 37.95
CA LEU A 19 -17.54 16.05 36.85
C LEU A 19 -18.39 16.12 35.58
N PRO A 20 -18.08 17.02 34.65
CA PRO A 20 -18.67 16.93 33.32
C PRO A 20 -18.23 15.61 32.74
N GLY A 21 -19.19 14.74 32.39
CA GLY A 21 -18.92 13.52 31.61
C GLY A 21 -18.14 13.91 30.39
N ALA A 22 -16.91 13.43 30.29
CA ALA A 22 -16.14 13.51 29.05
C ALA A 22 -16.94 12.73 28.00
N VAL A 23 -17.67 13.43 27.17
CA VAL A 23 -18.17 12.92 25.91
C VAL A 23 -16.91 12.63 25.11
N PHE A 24 -16.53 11.36 25.05
CA PHE A 24 -15.54 10.92 24.07
C PHE A 24 -16.15 11.19 22.71
N ALA A 25 -15.79 12.32 22.11
CA ALA A 25 -16.06 12.60 20.72
C ALA A 25 -15.47 11.44 19.91
N ALA A 26 -16.28 10.81 19.08
CA ALA A 26 -15.76 9.88 18.08
C ALA A 26 -14.62 10.58 17.32
N PRO A 27 -13.51 9.90 17.04
CA PRO A 27 -12.40 10.51 16.33
C PRO A 27 -12.94 11.10 15.01
N SER A 28 -12.61 12.36 14.73
CA SER A 28 -13.00 13.00 13.47
C SER A 28 -12.38 12.22 12.29
N ASP A 29 -13.06 12.16 11.15
CA ASP A 29 -12.59 11.44 9.96
C ASP A 29 -11.17 11.86 9.54
N SER A 30 -10.83 13.13 9.74
CA SER A 30 -9.46 13.66 9.56
C SER A 30 -8.43 13.04 10.51
N SER A 31 -8.85 12.60 11.71
CA SER A 31 -7.97 11.89 12.65
C SER A 31 -7.69 10.45 12.22
N TRP A 32 -8.64 9.79 11.58
CA TRP A 32 -8.46 8.44 11.03
C TRP A 32 -7.48 8.45 9.85
N GLU A 33 -7.66 9.36 8.89
CA GLU A 33 -6.75 9.51 7.75
C GLU A 33 -5.32 9.77 8.21
N HIS A 34 -5.13 10.73 9.10
CA HIS A 34 -3.81 11.08 9.61
C HIS A 34 -3.13 9.89 10.30
N TRP A 35 -3.87 9.17 11.15
CA TRP A 35 -3.38 7.93 11.76
C TRP A 35 -3.00 6.90 10.70
N PHE A 36 -3.90 6.59 9.75
CA PHE A 36 -3.68 5.57 8.72
C PHE A 36 -2.44 5.87 7.89
N VAL A 37 -2.33 7.09 7.34
CA VAL A 37 -1.18 7.51 6.54
C VAL A 37 0.12 7.47 7.35
N SER A 38 0.09 7.83 8.64
CA SER A 38 1.27 7.76 9.50
C SER A 38 1.77 6.33 9.70
N GLN A 39 0.86 5.36 9.84
CA GLN A 39 1.22 3.93 9.95
C GLN A 39 1.87 3.42 8.67
N ILE A 40 1.28 3.76 7.51
CA ILE A 40 1.83 3.35 6.20
C ILE A 40 3.23 3.93 5.99
N LYS A 41 3.45 5.21 6.28
CA LYS A 41 4.78 5.86 6.12
C LYS A 41 5.85 5.27 7.06
N GLN A 42 5.46 4.65 8.16
CA GLN A 42 6.37 3.98 9.08
C GLN A 42 6.59 2.50 8.71
N HIS A 43 5.85 1.96 7.72
CA HIS A 43 6.04 0.59 7.27
C HIS A 43 7.40 0.43 6.60
N PRO A 44 8.15 -0.66 6.86
CA PRO A 44 9.49 -0.88 6.30
C PRO A 44 9.55 -0.80 4.79
N ASP A 45 8.54 -1.31 4.06
CA ASP A 45 8.49 -1.28 2.61
C ASP A 45 8.29 0.15 2.07
N ALA A 46 7.50 0.98 2.76
CA ALA A 46 7.34 2.40 2.40
C ALA A 46 8.64 3.17 2.63
N ILE A 47 9.34 2.93 3.75
CA ILE A 47 10.66 3.52 4.04
C ILE A 47 11.68 3.09 2.99
N ALA A 48 11.73 1.79 2.65
CA ALA A 48 12.65 1.28 1.63
C ALA A 48 12.40 1.91 0.25
N ALA A 49 11.13 2.12 -0.12
CA ALA A 49 10.74 2.79 -1.36
C ALA A 49 11.14 4.28 -1.35
N GLU A 50 10.98 4.98 -0.22
CA GLU A 50 11.41 6.37 -0.04
C GLU A 50 12.94 6.51 -0.17
N GLU A 51 13.71 5.64 0.49
CA GLU A 51 15.16 5.66 0.40
C GLU A 51 15.66 5.29 -1.02
N THR A 52 14.96 4.40 -1.71
CA THR A 52 15.23 4.11 -3.13
C THR A 52 15.02 5.37 -3.99
N MET A 53 13.93 6.09 -3.79
CA MET A 53 13.68 7.37 -4.45
C MET A 53 14.79 8.39 -4.11
N ASN A 54 15.16 8.55 -2.84
CA ASN A 54 16.20 9.45 -2.39
C ASN A 54 17.56 9.12 -3.01
N SER A 55 17.90 7.85 -3.17
CA SER A 55 19.09 7.40 -3.86
C SER A 55 19.11 7.86 -5.32
N VAL A 56 17.99 7.69 -6.04
CA VAL A 56 17.86 8.16 -7.44
C VAL A 56 17.94 9.69 -7.52
N MET A 57 17.37 10.43 -6.55
CA MET A 57 17.49 11.89 -6.48
C MET A 57 18.95 12.33 -6.37
N SER A 58 19.72 11.68 -5.51
CA SER A 58 21.14 11.97 -5.30
C SER A 58 21.97 11.63 -6.55
N MET A 59 21.71 10.48 -7.20
CA MET A 59 22.35 10.12 -8.47
C MET A 59 22.02 11.11 -9.59
N ALA A 60 20.78 11.59 -9.64
CA ALA A 60 20.35 12.60 -10.62
C ALA A 60 21.08 13.93 -10.40
N GLU A 61 21.25 14.37 -9.15
CA GLU A 61 22.06 15.55 -8.83
C GLU A 61 23.50 15.40 -9.31
N GLY A 62 24.14 14.24 -9.10
CA GLY A 62 25.47 13.94 -9.58
C GLY A 62 25.58 14.01 -11.13
N ARG A 63 24.53 13.60 -11.86
CA ARG A 63 24.51 13.67 -13.33
C ARG A 63 24.41 15.10 -13.87
N GLU A 64 23.88 16.04 -13.12
CA GLU A 64 23.78 17.46 -13.50
C GLU A 64 25.10 18.21 -13.35
N ARG A 65 26.04 17.68 -12.57
CA ARG A 65 27.36 18.27 -12.37
C ARG A 65 28.19 18.21 -13.66
N PRO A 66 29.20 19.09 -13.78
CA PRO A 66 30.15 19.00 -14.91
C PRO A 66 30.72 17.59 -15.06
N LEU A 67 30.95 17.16 -16.33
CA LEU A 67 31.51 15.84 -16.63
C LEU A 67 32.96 15.70 -16.19
N TYR A 68 33.71 16.76 -16.33
CA TYR A 68 35.14 16.76 -16.16
C TYR A 68 35.57 17.75 -15.10
N ASN A 69 36.36 17.30 -14.16
CA ASN A 69 37.07 18.15 -13.23
C ASN A 69 38.37 18.66 -13.86
N PRO A 70 38.88 19.81 -13.43
CA PRO A 70 40.26 20.19 -13.74
C PRO A 70 41.24 19.15 -13.19
N GLU A 71 42.26 18.84 -13.97
CA GLU A 71 43.30 17.89 -13.59
C GLU A 71 44.59 18.68 -13.32
N LEU A 72 45.23 18.46 -12.18
CA LEU A 72 46.53 18.96 -11.84
C LEU A 72 47.56 17.96 -12.36
N GLU A 73 48.43 18.39 -13.27
CA GLU A 73 49.51 17.60 -13.80
C GLU A 73 50.83 18.09 -13.20
N THR A 74 51.66 17.17 -12.74
CA THR A 74 53.00 17.45 -12.25
C THR A 74 53.95 16.49 -12.87
N GLU A 75 55.01 17.01 -13.49
CA GLU A 75 56.08 16.23 -14.13
C GLU A 75 57.41 16.60 -13.51
N PHE A 76 58.22 15.60 -13.20
CA PHE A 76 59.59 15.75 -12.76
C PHE A 76 60.45 14.81 -13.64
N GLU A 77 61.40 15.40 -14.35
CA GLU A 77 62.31 14.66 -15.21
C GLU A 77 63.75 15.03 -14.85
N ARG A 78 64.63 14.06 -14.85
CA ARG A 78 66.03 14.25 -14.65
C ARG A 78 66.78 13.81 -15.92
N GLU A 79 67.41 14.77 -16.58
CA GLU A 79 68.18 14.53 -17.76
C GLU A 79 69.66 14.83 -17.43
N GLY A 80 70.46 13.76 -17.27
CA GLY A 80 71.87 13.91 -16.87
C GLY A 80 72.07 14.53 -15.48
N GLN A 81 72.57 15.76 -15.38
CA GLN A 81 72.70 16.51 -14.12
C GLN A 81 71.58 17.52 -13.91
N ASP A 82 70.76 17.76 -14.94
CA ASP A 82 69.69 18.76 -14.88
C ASP A 82 68.40 18.16 -14.35
N ASN A 83 67.68 18.95 -13.56
CA ASN A 83 66.39 18.61 -13.01
C ASN A 83 65.31 19.50 -13.65
N ASN A 84 64.45 18.88 -14.44
CA ASN A 84 63.34 19.55 -15.09
C ASN A 84 62.07 19.30 -14.25
N TYR A 85 61.31 20.33 -14.01
CA TYR A 85 60.00 20.19 -13.37
C TYR A 85 58.96 21.03 -14.08
N ARG A 86 57.74 20.48 -14.14
CA ARG A 86 56.61 21.12 -14.78
C ARG A 86 55.38 20.93 -13.92
N ILE A 87 54.58 21.97 -13.76
CA ILE A 87 53.24 21.93 -13.13
C ILE A 87 52.25 22.55 -14.10
N GLY A 88 51.08 21.92 -14.22
CA GLY A 88 50.06 22.37 -15.15
C GLY A 88 48.65 22.06 -14.66
N ILE A 89 47.69 22.71 -15.31
CA ILE A 89 46.28 22.45 -15.15
C ILE A 89 45.70 22.09 -16.50
N ASN A 90 45.04 20.93 -16.58
CA ASN A 90 44.34 20.45 -17.76
C ASN A 90 42.83 20.49 -17.53
N GLN A 91 42.07 20.88 -18.56
CA GLN A 91 40.60 20.87 -18.54
C GLN A 91 40.05 20.28 -19.84
N THR A 92 39.29 19.19 -19.70
CA THR A 92 38.52 18.63 -20.82
C THR A 92 37.24 19.44 -20.99
N ILE A 93 36.91 19.79 -22.21
CA ILE A 93 35.76 20.60 -22.59
C ILE A 93 34.69 19.71 -23.21
N ASP A 94 33.47 19.75 -22.65
CA ASP A 94 32.30 19.08 -23.24
C ASP A 94 31.85 19.79 -24.52
N TRP A 95 32.46 19.40 -25.65
CA TRP A 95 32.20 20.02 -26.96
C TRP A 95 30.91 19.56 -27.62
N ARG A 96 30.31 18.51 -27.08
CA ARG A 96 29.13 17.86 -27.66
C ARG A 96 27.89 18.03 -26.78
N ASP A 97 27.99 18.89 -25.78
CA ASP A 97 26.90 19.18 -24.88
C ASP A 97 26.29 17.92 -24.24
N LYS A 98 27.17 16.99 -23.84
CA LYS A 98 26.81 15.75 -23.15
C LYS A 98 26.16 16.05 -21.81
N ARG A 99 26.59 17.14 -21.16
CA ARG A 99 26.00 17.60 -19.89
C ARG A 99 24.52 17.91 -20.02
N ALA A 100 24.07 18.59 -21.08
CA ALA A 100 22.65 18.92 -21.27
C ALA A 100 21.81 17.65 -21.38
N VAL A 101 22.26 16.61 -22.08
CA VAL A 101 21.60 15.32 -22.20
C VAL A 101 21.52 14.61 -20.81
N ARG A 102 22.65 14.64 -20.07
CA ARG A 102 22.69 14.08 -18.70
C ARG A 102 21.72 14.79 -17.76
N THR A 103 21.59 16.12 -17.87
CA THR A 103 20.63 16.91 -17.08
C THR A 103 19.19 16.55 -17.42
N GLN A 104 18.85 16.36 -18.71
CA GLN A 104 17.52 15.89 -19.12
C GLN A 104 17.25 14.48 -18.60
N GLN A 105 18.22 13.57 -18.74
CA GLN A 105 18.13 12.22 -18.21
C GLN A 105 17.89 12.22 -16.69
N ALA A 106 18.60 13.10 -15.94
CA ALA A 106 18.41 13.28 -14.50
C ALA A 106 16.99 13.74 -14.15
N GLY A 107 16.45 14.68 -14.93
CA GLY A 107 15.07 15.14 -14.75
C GLY A 107 14.04 14.01 -14.90
N PHE A 108 14.16 13.21 -15.96
CA PHE A 108 13.29 12.04 -16.16
C PHE A 108 13.51 10.96 -15.11
N SER A 109 14.76 10.72 -14.67
CA SER A 109 15.04 9.77 -13.58
C SER A 109 14.34 10.16 -12.27
N ARG A 110 14.36 11.46 -11.91
CA ARG A 110 13.62 11.96 -10.73
C ARG A 110 12.12 11.77 -10.90
N ALA A 111 11.58 12.06 -12.08
CA ALA A 111 10.16 11.90 -12.36
C ALA A 111 9.75 10.42 -12.26
N ALA A 112 10.54 9.50 -12.85
CA ALA A 112 10.31 8.07 -12.75
C ALA A 112 10.32 7.59 -11.30
N ALA A 113 11.33 7.98 -10.51
CA ALA A 113 11.48 7.59 -9.12
C ALA A 113 10.32 8.07 -8.23
N ARG A 114 9.84 9.31 -8.44
CA ARG A 114 8.67 9.83 -7.72
C ARG A 114 7.41 9.04 -8.03
N GLN A 115 7.18 8.70 -9.30
CA GLN A 115 6.01 7.94 -9.69
C GLN A 115 6.08 6.48 -9.22
N ALA A 116 7.26 5.88 -9.21
CA ALA A 116 7.47 4.55 -8.65
C ALA A 116 7.20 4.52 -7.14
N PHE A 117 7.72 5.50 -6.39
CA PHE A 117 7.43 5.66 -4.97
C PHE A 117 5.94 5.84 -4.70
N GLU A 118 5.27 6.73 -5.44
CA GLU A 118 3.84 6.98 -5.33
C GLU A 118 3.03 5.71 -5.57
N PHE A 119 3.39 4.91 -6.57
CA PHE A 119 2.74 3.64 -6.86
C PHE A 119 2.92 2.64 -5.71
N THR A 120 4.15 2.48 -5.20
CA THR A 120 4.43 1.61 -4.06
C THR A 120 3.63 2.04 -2.83
N LEU A 121 3.58 3.34 -2.54
CA LEU A 121 2.81 3.87 -1.41
C LEU A 121 1.31 3.56 -1.54
N GLN A 122 0.74 3.68 -2.74
CA GLN A 122 -0.66 3.30 -2.98
C GLN A 122 -0.90 1.80 -2.83
N GLN A 123 0.05 0.96 -3.22
CA GLN A 123 -0.03 -0.49 -2.99
C GLN A 123 -0.02 -0.82 -1.49
N GLU A 124 0.90 -0.24 -0.71
CA GLU A 124 0.94 -0.44 0.75
C GLU A 124 -0.36 0.03 1.43
N MET A 125 -0.93 1.15 0.99
CA MET A 125 -2.23 1.62 1.46
C MET A 125 -3.35 0.63 1.11
N ALA A 126 -3.35 0.09 -0.12
CA ALA A 126 -4.34 -0.89 -0.54
C ALA A 126 -4.24 -2.19 0.27
N ASP A 127 -3.04 -2.71 0.49
CA ASP A 127 -2.81 -3.91 1.29
C ASP A 127 -3.28 -3.76 2.74
N ALA A 128 -3.03 -2.59 3.33
CA ALA A 128 -3.50 -2.28 4.68
C ALA A 128 -5.02 -2.14 4.76
N LEU A 129 -5.65 -1.50 3.78
CA LEU A 129 -7.11 -1.40 3.67
C LEU A 129 -7.75 -2.76 3.43
N GLN A 130 -7.14 -3.61 2.60
CA GLN A 130 -7.56 -4.98 2.39
C GLN A 130 -7.56 -5.76 3.71
N ALA A 131 -6.46 -5.66 4.49
CA ALA A 131 -6.36 -6.31 5.78
C ALA A 131 -7.45 -5.83 6.78
N LEU A 132 -7.82 -4.54 6.75
CA LEU A 132 -8.95 -4.00 7.53
C LEU A 132 -10.29 -4.60 7.10
N ILE A 133 -10.56 -4.69 5.80
CA ILE A 133 -11.80 -5.29 5.27
C ILE A 133 -11.88 -6.78 5.65
N GLU A 134 -10.80 -7.52 5.47
CA GLU A 134 -10.72 -8.94 5.84
C GLU A 134 -10.94 -9.14 7.34
N TRP A 135 -10.39 -8.25 8.18
CA TRP A 135 -10.60 -8.30 9.63
C TRP A 135 -12.07 -8.02 10.00
N GLN A 136 -12.71 -7.02 9.38
CA GLN A 136 -14.12 -6.73 9.61
C GLN A 136 -15.01 -7.93 9.26
N ALA A 137 -14.74 -8.57 8.13
CA ALA A 137 -15.46 -9.77 7.69
C ALA A 137 -15.25 -10.95 8.67
N ALA A 138 -13.99 -11.24 9.05
CA ALA A 138 -13.65 -12.30 9.98
C ALA A 138 -14.23 -12.05 11.39
N SER A 139 -14.22 -10.80 11.85
CA SER A 139 -14.84 -10.39 13.13
C SER A 139 -16.35 -10.62 13.12
N SER A 140 -17.03 -10.19 12.05
CA SER A 140 -18.48 -10.39 11.89
C SER A 140 -18.84 -11.87 11.81
N HIS A 141 -18.04 -12.67 11.09
CA HIS A 141 -18.24 -14.11 10.98
C HIS A 141 -18.02 -14.83 12.32
N SER A 142 -16.96 -14.46 13.06
CA SER A 142 -16.69 -15.02 14.40
C SER A 142 -17.79 -14.67 15.41
N ALA A 143 -18.29 -13.43 15.40
CA ALA A 143 -19.39 -13.01 16.24
C ALA A 143 -20.69 -13.78 15.93
N LEU A 144 -21.02 -13.93 14.65
CA LEU A 144 -22.18 -14.73 14.22
C LEU A 144 -22.04 -16.20 14.64
N ALA A 145 -20.85 -16.79 14.50
CA ALA A 145 -20.59 -18.17 14.87
C ALA A 145 -20.81 -18.42 16.38
N LEU A 146 -20.29 -17.51 17.24
CA LEU A 146 -20.49 -17.54 18.70
C LEU A 146 -21.96 -17.39 19.08
N GLN A 147 -22.68 -16.45 18.45
CA GLN A 147 -24.11 -16.27 18.71
C GLN A 147 -24.90 -17.54 18.40
N GLN A 148 -24.59 -18.21 17.32
CA GLN A 148 -25.30 -19.44 16.94
C GLN A 148 -24.93 -20.64 17.81
N GLU A 149 -23.68 -20.72 18.27
CA GLU A 149 -23.26 -21.70 19.25
C GLU A 149 -24.10 -21.58 20.52
N THR A 150 -24.20 -20.39 21.09
CA THR A 150 -25.01 -20.11 22.28
C THR A 150 -26.51 -20.43 22.06
N GLN A 151 -27.05 -20.16 20.87
CA GLN A 151 -28.44 -20.52 20.53
C GLN A 151 -28.65 -22.04 20.52
N LEU A 152 -27.70 -22.80 19.95
CA LEU A 152 -27.78 -24.26 19.91
C LEU A 152 -27.55 -24.90 21.27
N GLU A 153 -26.70 -24.33 22.13
CA GLU A 153 -26.58 -24.76 23.54
C GLU A 153 -27.92 -24.62 24.28
N THR A 154 -28.54 -23.45 24.19
CA THR A 154 -29.87 -23.18 24.81
C THR A 154 -30.94 -24.13 24.25
N LEU A 155 -30.86 -24.43 22.93
CA LEU A 155 -31.79 -25.37 22.30
C LEU A 155 -31.57 -26.80 22.81
N LEU A 156 -30.32 -27.24 22.97
CA LEU A 156 -30.01 -28.59 23.48
C LEU A 156 -30.51 -28.77 24.92
N ASP A 157 -30.36 -27.79 25.79
CA ASP A 157 -30.87 -27.81 27.14
C ASP A 157 -32.40 -27.98 27.15
N LEU A 158 -33.11 -27.18 26.35
CA LEU A 158 -34.58 -27.25 26.25
C LEU A 158 -35.07 -28.56 25.62
N VAL A 159 -34.39 -29.10 24.62
CA VAL A 159 -34.71 -30.41 24.01
C VAL A 159 -34.49 -31.53 25.02
N THR A 160 -33.43 -31.45 25.81
CA THR A 160 -33.12 -32.44 26.86
C THR A 160 -34.19 -32.44 27.97
N GLU A 161 -34.64 -31.26 28.42
CA GLU A 161 -35.73 -31.13 29.40
C GLU A 161 -37.05 -31.75 28.86
N ARG A 162 -37.43 -31.46 27.61
CA ARG A 162 -38.63 -32.01 26.98
C ARG A 162 -38.54 -33.51 26.74
N GLN A 163 -37.36 -34.03 26.42
CA GLN A 163 -37.14 -35.46 26.30
C GLN A 163 -37.34 -36.17 27.63
N GLN A 164 -36.83 -35.61 28.73
CA GLN A 164 -37.02 -36.15 30.08
C GLN A 164 -38.50 -36.10 30.49
N ALA A 165 -39.24 -35.10 30.02
CA ALA A 165 -40.69 -35.00 30.25
C ALA A 165 -41.51 -35.97 29.34
N GLY A 166 -40.91 -36.62 28.36
CA GLY A 166 -41.57 -37.50 27.42
C GLY A 166 -42.23 -36.80 26.22
N ASP A 167 -42.02 -35.49 26.07
CA ASP A 167 -42.61 -34.66 24.99
C ASP A 167 -41.86 -34.71 23.69
N LEU A 168 -40.56 -35.15 23.68
CA LEU A 168 -39.71 -35.25 22.51
C LEU A 168 -39.02 -36.62 22.43
N GLY A 169 -38.79 -37.08 21.20
CA GLY A 169 -38.07 -38.32 20.92
C GLY A 169 -36.57 -38.25 21.15
N GLN A 170 -35.93 -39.38 21.41
CA GLN A 170 -34.47 -39.47 21.55
C GLN A 170 -33.71 -39.00 20.28
N VAL A 171 -34.32 -39.16 19.10
CA VAL A 171 -33.74 -38.72 17.83
C VAL A 171 -33.59 -37.20 17.77
N ASP A 172 -34.56 -36.44 18.31
CA ASP A 172 -34.51 -34.97 18.32
C ASP A 172 -33.35 -34.45 19.17
N ALA A 173 -33.12 -35.08 20.34
CA ALA A 173 -32.00 -34.72 21.21
C ALA A 173 -30.66 -35.04 20.55
N GLU A 174 -30.54 -36.20 19.90
CA GLU A 174 -29.31 -36.60 19.19
C GLU A 174 -29.00 -35.68 18.01
N LEU A 175 -30.00 -35.31 17.19
CA LEU A 175 -29.83 -34.36 16.09
C LEU A 175 -29.38 -32.97 16.57
N THR A 176 -29.93 -32.49 17.70
CA THR A 176 -29.55 -31.21 18.30
C THR A 176 -28.10 -31.26 18.81
N PHE A 177 -27.74 -32.36 19.50
CA PHE A 177 -26.35 -32.58 19.94
C PHE A 177 -25.36 -32.61 18.79
N LEU A 178 -25.65 -33.34 17.73
CA LEU A 178 -24.77 -33.41 16.53
C LEU A 178 -24.65 -32.06 15.85
N SER A 179 -25.75 -31.28 15.79
CA SER A 179 -25.73 -29.92 15.23
C SER A 179 -24.87 -28.99 16.08
N LEU A 180 -24.92 -29.07 17.40
CA LEU A 180 -24.05 -28.32 18.29
C LEU A 180 -22.58 -28.74 18.12
N ALA A 181 -22.28 -30.03 18.04
CA ALA A 181 -20.94 -30.54 17.86
C ALA A 181 -20.28 -30.02 16.53
N GLN A 182 -21.06 -29.99 15.44
CA GLN A 182 -20.62 -29.38 14.19
C GLN A 182 -20.37 -27.88 14.33
N LYS A 183 -21.26 -27.18 15.05
CA LYS A 183 -21.15 -25.74 15.26
C LYS A 183 -19.95 -25.35 16.10
N LEU A 184 -19.62 -26.08 17.17
CA LEU A 184 -18.41 -25.88 17.98
C LEU A 184 -17.15 -25.90 17.13
N ASN A 185 -17.04 -26.86 16.20
CA ASN A 185 -15.92 -26.90 15.27
C ASN A 185 -15.89 -25.68 14.33
N ALA A 186 -17.03 -25.27 13.77
CA ALA A 186 -17.14 -24.11 12.91
C ALA A 186 -16.79 -22.80 13.64
N THR A 187 -17.24 -22.65 14.90
CA THR A 187 -16.89 -21.50 15.76
C THR A 187 -15.41 -21.46 16.06
N ALA A 188 -14.80 -22.59 16.41
CA ALA A 188 -13.36 -22.66 16.64
C ALA A 188 -12.56 -22.25 15.39
N GLN A 189 -12.98 -22.71 14.20
CA GLN A 189 -12.35 -22.32 12.94
C GLN A 189 -12.50 -20.81 12.66
N ALA A 190 -13.69 -20.23 12.90
CA ALA A 190 -13.93 -18.80 12.72
C ALA A 190 -13.07 -17.95 13.67
N GLN A 191 -12.92 -18.36 14.93
CA GLN A 191 -12.06 -17.69 15.91
C GLN A 191 -10.58 -17.76 15.52
N VAL A 192 -10.11 -18.94 15.07
CA VAL A 192 -8.72 -19.10 14.58
C VAL A 192 -8.48 -18.23 13.35
N GLN A 193 -9.44 -18.16 12.43
CA GLN A 193 -9.32 -17.29 11.24
C GLN A 193 -9.28 -15.81 11.66
N LEU A 194 -10.10 -15.37 12.58
CA LEU A 194 -10.03 -14.01 13.12
C LEU A 194 -8.66 -13.69 13.70
N LYS A 195 -8.07 -14.60 14.48
CA LYS A 195 -6.73 -14.42 15.06
C LYS A 195 -5.63 -14.33 13.98
N ARG A 196 -5.74 -15.12 12.92
CA ARG A 196 -4.79 -15.08 11.78
C ARG A 196 -4.86 -13.74 11.04
N VAL A 197 -6.07 -13.27 10.76
CA VAL A 197 -6.27 -11.99 10.08
C VAL A 197 -5.84 -10.83 10.97
N GLU A 198 -6.12 -10.89 12.28
CA GLU A 198 -5.66 -9.90 13.26
C GLU A 198 -4.13 -9.80 13.33
N ALA A 199 -3.42 -10.93 13.29
CA ALA A 199 -1.97 -10.95 13.25
C ALA A 199 -1.42 -10.28 11.97
N ARG A 200 -2.00 -10.59 10.80
CA ARG A 200 -1.65 -9.98 9.52
C ARG A 200 -1.94 -8.48 9.50
N LEU A 201 -3.07 -8.07 10.07
CA LEU A 201 -3.44 -6.66 10.18
C LEU A 201 -2.46 -5.87 11.06
N ARG A 202 -2.02 -6.45 12.18
CA ARG A 202 -1.01 -5.83 13.07
C ARG A 202 0.37 -5.75 12.44
N GLU A 203 0.70 -6.65 11.52
CA GLU A 203 1.92 -6.56 10.72
C GLU A 203 1.90 -5.32 9.82
N ARG A 204 0.76 -5.06 9.14
CA ARG A 204 0.59 -3.90 8.25
C ARG A 204 0.34 -2.59 9.00
N LEU A 205 -0.39 -2.63 10.10
CA LEU A 205 -0.77 -1.48 10.92
C LEU A 205 -0.44 -1.74 12.40
N PRO A 206 0.82 -1.59 12.84
CA PRO A 206 1.24 -1.91 14.23
C PRO A 206 0.46 -1.15 15.30
N GLY A 207 0.05 0.09 15.04
CA GLY A 207 -0.75 0.92 15.94
C GLY A 207 -2.28 0.73 15.81
N TRP A 208 -2.71 -0.39 15.20
CA TRP A 208 -4.12 -0.70 15.04
C TRP A 208 -4.81 -1.08 16.37
N SER A 209 -6.07 -0.64 16.48
CA SER A 209 -7.00 -1.08 17.54
C SER A 209 -8.41 -1.27 16.96
N PRO A 210 -9.29 -2.07 17.62
CA PRO A 210 -10.65 -2.30 17.12
C PRO A 210 -11.47 -1.03 16.89
N GLU A 211 -11.25 0.03 17.68
CA GLU A 211 -11.96 1.31 17.56
C GLU A 211 -11.59 2.06 16.27
N ARG A 212 -10.43 1.74 15.67
CA ARG A 212 -9.92 2.33 14.42
C ARG A 212 -10.08 1.42 13.21
N ALA A 213 -10.74 0.28 13.39
CA ALA A 213 -10.90 -0.71 12.31
C ALA A 213 -11.93 -0.28 11.25
N GLN A 214 -12.81 0.66 11.57
CA GLN A 214 -13.85 1.08 10.64
C GLN A 214 -13.29 2.09 9.64
N ILE A 215 -13.37 1.73 8.35
CA ILE A 215 -13.03 2.64 7.25
C ILE A 215 -14.18 3.64 7.12
N PRO A 216 -13.92 4.97 7.17
CA PRO A 216 -14.96 5.97 7.04
C PRO A 216 -15.72 5.85 5.70
N GLU A 217 -17.06 6.00 5.72
CA GLU A 217 -17.85 5.84 4.49
C GLU A 217 -17.49 6.90 3.43
N GLN A 218 -17.05 8.08 3.85
CA GLN A 218 -16.60 9.17 2.98
C GLN A 218 -15.34 8.82 2.18
N PHE A 219 -14.59 7.80 2.63
CA PHE A 219 -13.44 7.27 1.87
C PHE A 219 -13.86 6.72 0.50
N TRP A 220 -15.05 6.14 0.40
CA TRP A 220 -15.52 5.46 -0.79
C TRP A 220 -16.15 6.43 -1.79
N PRO A 221 -15.50 6.68 -2.95
CA PRO A 221 -16.08 7.52 -3.99
C PRO A 221 -17.19 6.78 -4.75
N ASP A 222 -18.06 7.55 -5.34
CA ASP A 222 -18.94 7.04 -6.39
C ASP A 222 -18.11 6.70 -7.64
N ALA A 223 -18.29 5.48 -8.15
CA ALA A 223 -17.62 5.05 -9.37
C ALA A 223 -18.17 5.83 -10.58
N ASN A 224 -17.29 6.60 -11.25
CA ASN A 224 -17.65 7.27 -12.51
C ASN A 224 -16.84 6.69 -13.67
N PRO A 225 -17.41 5.80 -14.48
CA PRO A 225 -16.71 5.14 -15.58
C PRO A 225 -16.29 6.07 -16.73
N GLU A 226 -16.84 7.28 -16.83
CA GLU A 226 -16.55 8.21 -17.93
C GLU A 226 -15.11 8.77 -17.90
N GLN A 227 -14.41 8.71 -16.77
CA GLN A 227 -13.06 9.27 -16.59
C GLN A 227 -11.92 8.27 -16.81
N THR A 228 -12.21 7.07 -17.28
CA THR A 228 -11.22 5.95 -17.39
C THR A 228 -9.96 6.33 -18.16
N ALA A 229 -10.08 7.09 -19.26
CA ALA A 229 -8.93 7.49 -20.07
C ALA A 229 -8.00 8.46 -19.31
N ALA A 230 -8.58 9.43 -18.57
CA ALA A 230 -7.81 10.38 -17.79
C ALA A 230 -7.05 9.68 -16.63
N TRP A 231 -7.66 8.72 -15.97
CA TRP A 231 -7.00 7.95 -14.90
C TRP A 231 -5.88 7.08 -15.42
N LEU A 232 -6.04 6.46 -16.62
CA LEU A 232 -4.98 5.64 -17.22
C LEU A 232 -3.71 6.47 -17.47
N ASP A 233 -3.85 7.66 -18.06
CA ASP A 233 -2.69 8.49 -18.41
C ASP A 233 -2.05 9.17 -17.18
N ALA A 234 -2.81 9.33 -16.10
CA ALA A 234 -2.33 9.86 -14.82
C ALA A 234 -1.84 8.76 -13.84
N HIS A 235 -2.03 7.47 -14.18
CA HIS A 235 -1.71 6.37 -13.28
C HIS A 235 -0.21 6.29 -12.97
N PRO A 236 0.23 6.25 -11.68
CA PRO A 236 1.65 6.30 -11.32
C PRO A 236 2.50 5.23 -11.99
N ALA A 237 2.03 3.97 -12.09
CA ALA A 237 2.77 2.90 -12.75
C ALA A 237 2.96 3.15 -14.26
N VAL A 238 2.00 3.79 -14.93
CA VAL A 238 2.08 4.13 -16.35
C VAL A 238 3.05 5.30 -16.55
N LEU A 239 2.97 6.31 -15.68
CA LEU A 239 3.89 7.46 -15.69
C LEU A 239 5.32 7.04 -15.37
N ALA A 240 5.55 6.17 -14.38
CA ALA A 240 6.86 5.63 -14.06
C ALA A 240 7.49 4.93 -15.29
N ALA A 241 6.74 4.01 -15.93
CA ALA A 241 7.21 3.30 -17.12
C ALA A 241 7.47 4.24 -18.30
N ARG A 242 6.70 5.33 -18.46
CA ARG A 242 6.92 6.35 -19.47
C ARG A 242 8.24 7.10 -19.21
N TYR A 243 8.44 7.60 -17.99
CA TYR A 243 9.65 8.31 -17.63
C TYR A 243 10.90 7.42 -17.68
N GLU A 244 10.80 6.12 -17.38
CA GLU A 244 11.87 5.16 -17.59
C GLU A 244 12.25 5.03 -19.07
N TRP A 245 11.27 5.02 -19.96
CA TRP A 245 11.52 5.08 -21.38
C TRP A 245 12.21 6.38 -21.77
N ASP A 246 11.76 7.54 -21.31
CA ASP A 246 12.38 8.85 -21.55
C ASP A 246 13.85 8.87 -21.07
N VAL A 247 14.15 8.28 -19.90
CA VAL A 247 15.53 8.11 -19.36
C VAL A 247 16.40 7.34 -20.34
N LEU A 248 15.90 6.21 -20.90
CA LEU A 248 16.66 5.38 -21.81
C LEU A 248 16.78 5.99 -23.23
N GLN A 249 15.83 6.82 -23.65
CA GLN A 249 15.97 7.65 -24.83
C GLN A 249 17.13 8.65 -24.69
N GLN A 250 17.22 9.33 -23.53
CA GLN A 250 18.34 10.23 -23.26
C GLN A 250 19.66 9.47 -23.13
N ALA A 251 19.66 8.26 -22.55
CA ALA A 251 20.85 7.41 -22.52
C ALA A 251 21.33 7.03 -23.93
N ALA A 252 20.43 6.75 -24.86
CA ALA A 252 20.77 6.46 -26.25
C ALA A 252 21.35 7.70 -26.98
N GLU A 253 20.80 8.89 -26.68
CA GLU A 253 21.34 10.14 -27.20
C GLU A 253 22.73 10.44 -26.60
N LEU A 254 22.94 10.23 -25.32
CA LEU A 254 24.24 10.37 -24.68
C LEU A 254 25.28 9.43 -25.29
N ALA A 255 24.93 8.14 -25.44
CA ALA A 255 25.82 7.16 -26.05
C ALA A 255 26.22 7.53 -27.50
N ARG A 256 25.31 8.14 -28.29
CA ARG A 256 25.62 8.69 -29.60
C ARG A 256 26.62 9.85 -29.54
N ARG A 257 26.50 10.75 -28.57
CA ARG A 257 27.44 11.85 -28.35
C ARG A 257 28.78 11.37 -27.84
N GLU A 258 28.83 10.29 -27.07
CA GLU A 258 30.03 9.65 -26.55
C GLU A 258 30.89 8.98 -27.64
N THR A 259 30.35 8.67 -28.83
CA THR A 259 31.15 8.25 -29.99
C THR A 259 32.16 9.33 -30.43
N LYS A 260 31.95 10.57 -30.02
CA LYS A 260 32.80 11.71 -30.34
C LYS A 260 33.66 12.08 -29.13
N ALA A 261 34.94 12.26 -29.37
CA ALA A 261 35.90 12.64 -28.34
C ALA A 261 35.74 14.12 -27.94
N ASP A 262 36.01 14.41 -26.68
CA ASP A 262 36.11 15.77 -26.17
C ASP A 262 37.57 16.18 -26.07
N PRO A 263 37.93 17.44 -26.45
CA PRO A 263 39.28 17.95 -26.36
C PRO A 263 39.64 18.37 -24.94
N THR A 264 40.92 18.20 -24.60
CA THR A 264 41.53 18.69 -23.37
C THR A 264 42.53 19.81 -23.71
N PHE A 265 42.40 20.92 -23.00
CA PHE A 265 43.33 22.04 -23.04
C PHE A 265 44.08 22.11 -21.73
N GLY A 266 45.39 22.39 -21.79
CA GLY A 266 46.21 22.54 -20.62
C GLY A 266 47.15 23.76 -20.71
N VAL A 267 47.49 24.29 -19.56
CA VAL A 267 48.51 25.31 -19.39
C VAL A 267 49.51 24.80 -18.37
N ASN A 268 50.78 24.72 -18.78
CA ASN A 268 51.86 24.17 -17.98
C ASN A 268 52.97 25.23 -17.84
N ALA A 269 53.50 25.37 -16.64
CA ALA A 269 54.67 26.21 -16.35
C ALA A 269 55.74 25.35 -15.65
N GLY A 270 57.00 25.61 -15.93
CA GLY A 270 58.09 24.83 -15.33
C GLY A 270 59.46 25.42 -15.62
N GLN A 271 60.47 24.65 -15.31
CA GLN A 271 61.86 24.98 -15.60
C GLN A 271 62.51 23.78 -16.33
N THR A 272 63.23 24.09 -17.39
CA THR A 272 64.04 23.13 -18.12
C THR A 272 65.45 23.72 -18.17
N ASP A 273 66.42 23.01 -17.59
CA ASP A 273 67.77 23.57 -17.32
C ASP A 273 67.63 24.83 -16.40
N GLU A 274 68.17 25.95 -16.86
CA GLU A 274 68.13 27.27 -16.20
C GLU A 274 66.98 28.16 -16.72
N ASP A 275 66.22 27.71 -17.73
CA ASP A 275 65.22 28.51 -18.42
C ASP A 275 63.79 28.17 -17.93
N GLY A 276 62.99 29.22 -17.63
CA GLY A 276 61.55 29.10 -17.37
C GLY A 276 60.79 28.80 -18.67
N VAL A 277 59.89 27.78 -18.62
CA VAL A 277 59.06 27.35 -19.74
C VAL A 277 57.61 27.56 -19.45
N LEU A 278 56.83 28.15 -20.37
CA LEU A 278 55.37 28.19 -20.38
C LEU A 278 54.89 27.47 -21.64
N ALA A 279 54.02 26.47 -21.45
CA ALA A 279 53.50 25.66 -22.55
C ALA A 279 51.98 25.60 -22.50
N VAL A 280 51.33 25.61 -23.67
CA VAL A 280 49.91 25.30 -23.84
C VAL A 280 49.84 23.93 -24.52
N THR A 281 49.03 23.06 -23.93
CA THR A 281 48.82 21.70 -24.46
C THR A 281 47.41 21.57 -25.00
N PHE A 282 47.25 20.80 -26.04
CA PHE A 282 46.00 20.40 -26.64
C PHE A 282 46.05 18.90 -26.93
N SER A 283 45.07 18.17 -26.43
CA SER A 283 44.95 16.75 -26.75
C SER A 283 43.51 16.38 -27.08
N ILE A 284 43.33 15.40 -27.95
CA ILE A 284 42.02 14.84 -28.27
C ILE A 284 42.18 13.33 -28.49
N PRO A 285 41.36 12.49 -27.80
CA PRO A 285 41.36 11.06 -28.02
C PRO A 285 40.94 10.69 -29.44
N LEU A 286 41.72 9.83 -30.10
CA LEU A 286 41.40 9.34 -31.45
C LEU A 286 40.68 7.98 -31.34
N ASN A 287 39.37 7.95 -31.59
CA ASN A 287 38.53 6.75 -31.48
C ASN A 287 38.69 5.82 -32.71
N VAL A 288 39.95 5.53 -33.11
CA VAL A 288 40.25 4.76 -34.34
C VAL A 288 40.14 3.23 -34.14
N ARG A 289 40.30 2.76 -32.90
CA ARG A 289 40.17 1.32 -32.59
C ARG A 289 38.79 0.98 -32.03
N ASN A 290 38.32 1.77 -31.11
CA ASN A 290 36.93 1.68 -30.59
C ASN A 290 36.26 3.01 -30.88
N ASN A 291 35.21 2.97 -31.69
CA ASN A 291 34.40 4.15 -32.03
C ASN A 291 33.10 4.21 -31.26
N TYR A 292 32.92 3.34 -30.26
CA TYR A 292 31.73 3.25 -29.37
C TYR A 292 30.40 3.09 -30.11
N SER A 293 30.43 2.67 -31.38
CA SER A 293 29.20 2.51 -32.18
C SER A 293 28.35 1.32 -31.74
N ALA A 294 28.96 0.29 -31.15
CA ALA A 294 28.26 -0.87 -30.61
C ALA A 294 27.48 -0.48 -29.35
N GLU A 295 28.10 0.30 -28.48
CA GLU A 295 27.47 0.84 -27.25
C GLU A 295 26.29 1.76 -27.60
N ALA A 296 26.45 2.64 -28.59
CA ALA A 296 25.37 3.51 -29.06
C ALA A 296 24.21 2.71 -29.67
N ARG A 297 24.47 1.61 -30.40
CA ARG A 297 23.43 0.71 -30.90
C ARG A 297 22.74 -0.02 -29.75
N ALA A 298 23.50 -0.53 -28.77
CA ALA A 298 22.94 -1.21 -27.59
C ALA A 298 22.02 -0.29 -26.80
N ALA A 299 22.44 0.96 -26.53
CA ALA A 299 21.61 1.95 -25.85
C ALA A 299 20.32 2.28 -26.62
N SER A 300 20.42 2.36 -27.98
CA SER A 300 19.23 2.56 -28.83
C SER A 300 18.24 1.38 -28.74
N GLN A 301 18.76 0.14 -28.70
CA GLN A 301 17.93 -1.06 -28.53
C GLN A 301 17.30 -1.13 -27.14
N GLN A 302 18.01 -0.68 -26.11
CA GLN A 302 17.46 -0.55 -24.75
C GLN A 302 16.31 0.46 -24.69
N ALA A 303 16.41 1.60 -25.38
CA ALA A 303 15.32 2.57 -25.48
C ALA A 303 14.08 1.98 -26.17
N LEU A 304 14.26 1.21 -27.27
CA LEU A 304 13.15 0.51 -27.94
C LEU A 304 12.53 -0.57 -27.05
N SER A 305 13.34 -1.29 -26.28
CA SER A 305 12.83 -2.25 -25.28
C SER A 305 12.00 -1.57 -24.20
N ALA A 306 12.44 -0.41 -23.70
CA ALA A 306 11.70 0.37 -22.70
C ALA A 306 10.38 0.92 -23.26
N GLU A 307 10.36 1.36 -24.52
CA GLU A 307 9.12 1.75 -25.19
C GLU A 307 8.12 0.61 -25.26
N ALA A 308 8.58 -0.59 -25.61
CA ALA A 308 7.73 -1.77 -25.63
C ALA A 308 7.18 -2.12 -24.23
N ARG A 309 8.01 -1.98 -23.18
CA ARG A 309 7.59 -2.16 -21.78
C ARG A 309 6.54 -1.11 -21.36
N TYR A 310 6.76 0.16 -21.68
CA TYR A 310 5.77 1.22 -21.44
C TYR A 310 4.41 0.90 -22.09
N ARG A 311 4.42 0.54 -23.39
CA ARG A 311 3.21 0.17 -24.11
C ARG A 311 2.51 -1.06 -23.49
N ALA A 312 3.29 -2.04 -23.02
CA ALA A 312 2.76 -3.24 -22.34
C ALA A 312 2.14 -2.88 -20.97
N THR A 313 2.82 -2.04 -20.18
CA THR A 313 2.30 -1.56 -18.88
C THR A 313 1.02 -0.76 -19.07
N ARG A 314 0.98 0.18 -20.03
CA ARG A 314 -0.23 0.96 -20.33
C ARG A 314 -1.41 0.07 -20.73
N ARG A 315 -1.19 -0.93 -21.60
CA ARG A 315 -2.25 -1.88 -21.98
C ARG A 315 -2.72 -2.74 -20.82
N ARG A 316 -1.80 -3.20 -19.97
CA ARG A 316 -2.14 -3.98 -18.78
C ARG A 316 -2.99 -3.17 -17.83
N GLN A 317 -2.60 -1.93 -17.55
CA GLN A 317 -3.35 -1.03 -16.67
C GLN A 317 -4.72 -0.70 -17.23
N GLN A 318 -4.85 -0.45 -18.52
CA GLN A 318 -6.16 -0.25 -19.16
C GLN A 318 -7.10 -1.45 -18.91
N ARG A 319 -6.61 -2.66 -19.12
CA ARG A 319 -7.41 -3.88 -18.88
C ARG A 319 -7.74 -4.09 -17.41
N ALA A 320 -6.83 -3.74 -16.51
CA ALA A 320 -7.08 -3.80 -15.07
C ALA A 320 -8.18 -2.82 -14.65
N ILE A 321 -8.18 -1.59 -15.15
CA ILE A 321 -9.24 -0.61 -14.90
C ILE A 321 -10.59 -1.13 -15.44
N GLU A 322 -10.63 -1.64 -16.67
CA GLU A 322 -11.84 -2.19 -17.27
C GLU A 322 -12.40 -3.36 -16.44
N ALA A 323 -11.53 -4.29 -16.02
CA ALA A 323 -11.91 -5.45 -15.22
C ALA A 323 -12.39 -5.07 -13.81
N SER A 324 -11.68 -4.18 -13.12
CA SER A 324 -12.06 -3.72 -11.77
C SER A 324 -13.38 -2.94 -11.80
N THR A 325 -13.62 -2.14 -12.84
CA THR A 325 -14.89 -1.42 -13.02
C THR A 325 -16.05 -2.39 -13.22
N ALA A 326 -15.88 -3.42 -14.04
CA ALA A 326 -16.91 -4.44 -14.25
C ALA A 326 -17.17 -5.25 -12.97
N ALA A 327 -16.12 -5.68 -12.28
CA ALA A 327 -16.24 -6.42 -11.02
C ALA A 327 -16.96 -5.59 -9.93
N LEU A 328 -16.64 -4.31 -9.82
CA LEU A 328 -17.31 -3.40 -8.89
C LEU A 328 -18.81 -3.31 -9.17
N ALA A 329 -19.20 -3.15 -10.43
CA ALA A 329 -20.61 -3.08 -10.82
C ALA A 329 -21.39 -4.34 -10.46
N GLU A 330 -20.82 -5.53 -10.70
CA GLU A 330 -21.43 -6.82 -10.38
C GLU A 330 -21.58 -7.01 -8.85
N PHE A 331 -20.54 -6.75 -8.07
CA PHE A 331 -20.61 -6.88 -6.61
C PHE A 331 -21.55 -5.85 -5.99
N GLN A 332 -21.56 -4.62 -6.47
CA GLN A 332 -22.51 -3.59 -6.04
C GLN A 332 -23.95 -4.02 -6.26
N GLN A 333 -24.28 -4.52 -7.45
CA GLN A 333 -25.62 -5.00 -7.78
C GLN A 333 -25.99 -6.24 -6.93
N GLY A 334 -25.05 -7.19 -6.77
CA GLY A 334 -25.24 -8.38 -5.94
C GLY A 334 -25.56 -8.02 -4.50
N TYR A 335 -24.76 -7.12 -3.90
CA TYR A 335 -24.93 -6.68 -2.53
C TYR A 335 -26.23 -5.91 -2.34
N ALA A 336 -26.61 -5.01 -3.24
CA ALA A 336 -27.88 -4.29 -3.18
C ALA A 336 -29.09 -5.24 -3.26
N ARG A 337 -29.04 -6.27 -4.10
CA ARG A 337 -30.09 -7.31 -4.17
C ARG A 337 -30.19 -8.09 -2.86
N TRP A 338 -29.03 -8.49 -2.31
CA TRP A 338 -29.00 -9.22 -1.03
C TRP A 338 -29.61 -8.38 0.10
N GLN A 339 -29.21 -7.09 0.21
CA GLN A 339 -29.81 -6.16 1.19
C GLN A 339 -31.32 -6.05 1.04
N SER A 340 -31.83 -5.93 -0.20
CA SER A 340 -33.27 -5.81 -0.46
C SER A 340 -34.05 -7.07 -0.03
N LEU A 341 -33.45 -8.26 -0.14
CA LEU A 341 -34.04 -9.52 0.33
C LEU A 341 -34.16 -9.59 1.86
N LEU A 342 -33.22 -8.96 2.58
CA LEU A 342 -33.22 -8.97 4.04
C LEU A 342 -34.07 -7.86 4.66
N GLN A 343 -34.36 -6.77 3.93
CA GLN A 343 -35.18 -5.68 4.46
C GLN A 343 -36.57 -6.20 4.90
N GLY A 344 -36.87 -6.00 6.19
CA GLY A 344 -38.13 -6.43 6.79
C GLY A 344 -38.22 -7.91 7.22
N ARG A 345 -37.14 -8.70 7.09
CA ARG A 345 -37.13 -10.14 7.36
C ARG A 345 -36.28 -10.57 8.56
N GLY A 346 -35.67 -9.65 9.32
CA GLY A 346 -34.70 -9.92 10.38
C GLY A 346 -35.32 -10.54 11.66
N GLU A 347 -35.19 -9.87 12.79
CA GLU A 347 -35.51 -10.36 14.15
C GLU A 347 -36.96 -10.86 14.38
N ARG A 348 -37.96 -10.28 13.67
CA ARG A 348 -39.38 -10.72 13.85
C ARG A 348 -39.59 -12.17 13.42
N ARG A 349 -38.83 -12.68 12.44
CA ARG A 349 -38.96 -14.07 11.98
C ARG A 349 -38.24 -15.06 12.86
N GLU A 350 -37.15 -14.66 13.50
CA GLU A 350 -36.41 -15.52 14.45
C GLU A 350 -37.34 -15.88 15.65
N ASN A 351 -37.92 -14.86 16.25
CA ASN A 351 -38.90 -15.06 17.34
C ASN A 351 -40.12 -15.87 16.90
N LEU A 352 -40.50 -15.79 15.62
CA LEU A 352 -41.63 -16.57 15.10
C LEU A 352 -41.26 -18.06 14.93
N LEU A 353 -40.09 -18.35 14.38
CA LEU A 353 -39.61 -19.73 14.18
C LEU A 353 -39.45 -20.45 15.53
N GLU A 354 -38.86 -19.80 16.51
CA GLU A 354 -38.74 -20.36 17.87
C GLU A 354 -40.12 -20.60 18.50
N LYS A 355 -41.07 -19.68 18.35
CA LYS A 355 -42.43 -19.86 18.83
C LYS A 355 -43.13 -21.04 18.18
N GLN A 356 -43.05 -21.19 16.83
CA GLN A 356 -43.66 -22.32 16.11
C GLN A 356 -43.07 -23.66 16.53
N TRP A 357 -41.76 -23.72 16.75
CA TRP A 357 -41.14 -24.92 17.29
C TRP A 357 -41.58 -25.19 18.75
N ARG A 358 -41.65 -24.18 19.61
CA ARG A 358 -42.10 -24.32 20.98
C ARG A 358 -43.58 -24.72 21.11
N SER A 359 -44.44 -24.24 20.20
CA SER A 359 -45.87 -24.62 20.14
C SER A 359 -46.13 -26.01 19.55
N GLY A 360 -45.11 -26.65 18.95
CA GLY A 360 -45.25 -27.95 18.26
C GLY A 360 -45.74 -27.83 16.83
N ASP A 361 -45.89 -26.60 16.29
CA ASP A 361 -46.29 -26.37 14.90
C ASP A 361 -45.13 -26.66 13.89
N MET A 362 -43.91 -26.81 14.41
CA MET A 362 -42.69 -27.13 13.64
C MET A 362 -41.90 -28.21 14.40
N ASN A 363 -41.44 -29.25 13.71
CA ASN A 363 -40.61 -30.28 14.32
C ASN A 363 -39.12 -29.81 14.46
N THR A 364 -38.35 -30.51 15.31
CA THR A 364 -36.96 -30.15 15.64
C THR A 364 -36.04 -30.17 14.41
N THR A 365 -36.23 -31.14 13.54
CA THR A 365 -35.43 -31.25 12.30
C THR A 365 -35.65 -30.05 11.36
N GLU A 366 -36.92 -29.66 11.16
CA GLU A 366 -37.26 -28.48 10.34
C GLU A 366 -36.72 -27.19 10.94
N TYR A 367 -36.77 -27.08 12.26
CA TYR A 367 -36.24 -25.93 13.00
C TYR A 367 -34.70 -25.83 12.81
N LEU A 368 -33.98 -26.91 13.07
CA LEU A 368 -32.51 -26.97 12.88
C LEU A 368 -32.09 -26.68 11.43
N LEU A 369 -32.79 -27.26 10.44
CA LEU A 369 -32.53 -27.00 9.03
C LEU A 369 -32.75 -25.52 8.69
N THR A 370 -33.82 -24.90 9.22
CA THR A 370 -34.10 -23.48 8.98
C THR A 370 -33.03 -22.58 9.61
N LEU A 371 -32.56 -22.92 10.81
CA LEU A 371 -31.48 -22.22 11.49
C LEU A 371 -30.17 -22.33 10.67
N GLN A 372 -29.86 -23.52 10.15
CA GLN A 372 -28.69 -23.72 9.31
C GLN A 372 -28.76 -22.90 8.01
N GLN A 373 -29.86 -22.95 7.26
CA GLN A 373 -30.05 -22.18 6.04
C GLN A 373 -29.97 -20.67 6.28
N ARG A 374 -30.52 -20.20 7.40
CA ARG A 374 -30.42 -18.80 7.80
C ARG A 374 -28.97 -18.40 8.08
N THR A 375 -28.23 -19.26 8.79
CA THR A 375 -26.81 -19.07 9.06
C THR A 375 -26.01 -18.91 7.78
N GLU A 376 -26.18 -19.85 6.86
CA GLU A 376 -25.51 -19.85 5.56
C GLU A 376 -25.83 -18.56 4.79
N GLY A 377 -27.07 -18.12 4.81
CA GLY A 377 -27.49 -16.85 4.20
C GLY A 377 -26.85 -15.61 4.82
N LEU A 378 -26.66 -15.58 6.15
CA LEU A 378 -25.98 -14.48 6.83
C LEU A 378 -24.46 -14.48 6.56
N VAL A 379 -23.83 -15.67 6.58
CA VAL A 379 -22.41 -15.82 6.21
C VAL A 379 -22.18 -15.36 4.78
N ALA A 380 -23.00 -15.81 3.83
CA ALA A 380 -22.93 -15.38 2.43
C ALA A 380 -23.08 -13.84 2.30
N GLY A 381 -23.88 -13.22 3.14
CA GLY A 381 -24.02 -11.77 3.19
C GLY A 381 -22.77 -11.04 3.69
N ILE A 382 -22.12 -11.56 4.74
CA ILE A 382 -20.84 -11.03 5.25
C ILE A 382 -19.77 -11.14 4.16
N GLU A 383 -19.68 -12.30 3.49
CA GLU A 383 -18.74 -12.52 2.41
C GLU A 383 -19.01 -11.59 1.21
N LEU A 384 -20.26 -11.45 0.79
CA LEU A 384 -20.64 -10.58 -0.32
C LEU A 384 -20.34 -9.11 -0.01
N HIS A 385 -20.59 -8.66 1.23
CA HIS A 385 -20.21 -7.32 1.66
C HIS A 385 -18.68 -7.11 1.59
N ALA A 386 -17.91 -8.07 2.10
CA ALA A 386 -16.45 -8.02 2.02
C ALA A 386 -15.96 -7.97 0.57
N GLN A 387 -16.50 -8.80 -0.33
CA GLN A 387 -16.16 -8.79 -1.75
C GLN A 387 -16.52 -7.47 -2.43
N PHE A 388 -17.65 -6.86 -2.08
CA PHE A 388 -18.01 -5.53 -2.56
C PHE A 388 -17.01 -4.46 -2.11
N GLN A 389 -16.60 -4.47 -0.83
CA GLN A 389 -15.60 -3.53 -0.33
C GLN A 389 -14.22 -3.75 -0.97
N LEU A 390 -13.80 -5.00 -1.18
CA LEU A 390 -12.57 -5.34 -1.88
C LEU A 390 -12.60 -4.90 -3.35
N ALA A 391 -13.73 -5.04 -4.03
CA ALA A 391 -13.90 -4.56 -5.39
C ALA A 391 -13.82 -3.02 -5.49
N ARG A 392 -14.39 -2.28 -4.51
CA ARG A 392 -14.21 -0.82 -4.40
C ARG A 392 -12.75 -0.44 -4.23
N LEU A 393 -12.03 -1.16 -3.38
CA LEU A 393 -10.62 -0.94 -3.12
C LEU A 393 -9.76 -1.24 -4.35
N ASP A 394 -9.98 -2.38 -5.01
CA ASP A 394 -9.28 -2.73 -6.24
C ASP A 394 -9.51 -1.67 -7.34
N TRP A 395 -10.75 -1.23 -7.50
CA TRP A 395 -11.06 -0.14 -8.43
C TRP A 395 -10.30 1.16 -8.11
N LEU A 396 -10.19 1.55 -6.83
CA LEU A 396 -9.40 2.70 -6.39
C LEU A 396 -7.91 2.52 -6.70
N LEU A 397 -7.36 1.33 -6.48
CA LEU A 397 -5.96 1.02 -6.78
C LEU A 397 -5.71 1.05 -8.29
N GLN A 398 -6.54 0.37 -9.09
CA GLN A 398 -6.37 0.29 -10.54
C GLN A 398 -6.58 1.65 -11.24
N THR A 399 -7.38 2.54 -10.66
CA THR A 399 -7.54 3.91 -11.16
C THR A 399 -6.51 4.90 -10.60
N GLY A 400 -5.68 4.49 -9.61
CA GLY A 400 -4.72 5.36 -8.94
C GLY A 400 -5.37 6.41 -8.03
N GLN A 401 -6.58 6.15 -7.51
CA GLN A 401 -7.40 7.14 -6.81
C GLN A 401 -7.37 7.02 -5.28
N ILE A 402 -6.52 6.14 -4.69
CA ILE A 402 -6.46 5.94 -3.23
C ILE A 402 -6.12 7.24 -2.50
N ASN A 403 -5.11 7.99 -2.96
CA ASN A 403 -4.74 9.27 -2.34
C ASN A 403 -5.84 10.33 -2.47
N ALA A 404 -6.55 10.36 -3.60
CA ALA A 404 -7.69 11.27 -3.79
C ALA A 404 -8.84 10.90 -2.83
N ALA A 405 -9.07 9.61 -2.60
CA ALA A 405 -10.05 9.13 -1.62
C ALA A 405 -9.69 9.55 -0.19
N LEU A 406 -8.42 9.40 0.23
CA LEU A 406 -7.94 9.86 1.53
C LEU A 406 -8.04 11.39 1.70
N THR A 407 -7.78 12.15 0.64
CA THR A 407 -7.87 13.62 0.70
C THR A 407 -9.29 14.11 0.96
N ARG A 408 -10.33 13.38 0.55
CA ARG A 408 -11.74 13.72 0.83
C ARG A 408 -12.07 13.66 2.32
N LEU A 409 -11.38 12.82 3.10
CA LEU A 409 -11.58 12.74 4.55
C LEU A 409 -11.10 14.00 5.31
N LYS A 410 -10.42 14.94 4.61
CA LYS A 410 -9.96 16.23 5.17
C LYS A 410 -10.99 17.35 5.01
N GLN A 411 -11.97 17.14 4.18
CA GLN A 411 -13.01 18.13 3.87
C GLN A 411 -14.26 17.90 4.70
#